data_9f97d6be159a5818d16fdb888d9ab61a
#
_entry.id   9f97d6be159a5818d16fdb888d9ab61a
#
_cell.length_a   1.000
_cell.length_b   1.000
_cell.length_c   1.000
_cell.angle_alpha   90.00
_cell.angle_beta   90.00
_cell.angle_gamma   90.00
#
_symmetry.space_group_name_H-M   'P 1'
#
loop_
_entity.id
_entity.type
_entity.pdbx_description
1 polymer ?
#
loop_
_entity_poly.entity_id
_entity_poly.type
_entity_poly.pdbx_seq_one_letter_code
_entity_poly.pdbx_strand_id
1 'polypeptide(L)'
;MNKVKTILVNLSRALLALTFIFSGFVKAIDPLGSQYKIAEYLEAVQLSAYVPDWTQLILSIVLSAIEFTLGVMLLLAIRRRFASKVSLIFMTCMTAVTLWLTISEPIQDCGCFGDAIHLTNTQTFIKNLILLIAALILVRWPRYQSRFISKTNQWIAFYFTIVFICLASVLSLYHLPIFDFRPYHIGQNIKKGMEIPKGAKQTTYKTTFICEKNGVTKEFTEKNYPYNDSTWVFKDTHQEVLEQGYEPPIHDFSITDEKTGDDLTDSILNKDGYTFMLISPVL
;
A
#
# COMPACT_ATOMS: atom_id res chain seq x y z
N MET A 1 20.29 -11.89 34.34
CA MET A 1 19.54 -12.61 33.29
C MET A 1 18.07 -12.17 33.16
N ASN A 2 17.33 -11.95 34.24
CA ASN A 2 15.91 -11.54 34.17
C ASN A 2 15.71 -10.10 33.64
N LYS A 3 16.57 -9.13 33.98
CA LYS A 3 16.46 -7.73 33.51
C LYS A 3 16.62 -7.64 31.99
N VAL A 4 17.59 -8.35 31.40
CA VAL A 4 17.82 -8.37 29.94
C VAL A 4 16.60 -8.95 29.19
N LYS A 5 16.03 -10.04 29.69
CA LYS A 5 14.80 -10.63 29.11
C LYS A 5 13.63 -9.65 29.19
N THR A 6 13.46 -8.94 30.29
CA THR A 6 12.40 -7.95 30.46
C THR A 6 12.56 -6.78 29.45
N ILE A 7 13.78 -6.27 29.28
CA ILE A 7 14.07 -5.19 28.33
C ILE A 7 13.78 -5.68 26.91
N LEU A 8 14.32 -6.84 26.51
CA LEU A 8 14.13 -7.40 25.17
C LEU A 8 12.64 -7.60 24.84
N VAL A 9 11.87 -8.20 25.76
CA VAL A 9 10.43 -8.45 25.57
C VAL A 9 9.65 -7.15 25.45
N ASN A 10 9.94 -6.15 26.30
CA ASN A 10 9.20 -4.88 26.25
C ASN A 10 9.60 -4.04 25.01
N LEU A 11 10.85 -4.12 24.55
CA LEU A 11 11.27 -3.49 23.30
C LEU A 11 10.59 -4.13 22.08
N SER A 12 10.60 -5.47 22.00
CA SER A 12 9.89 -6.22 20.95
C SER A 12 8.38 -5.90 20.95
N ARG A 13 7.79 -5.77 22.14
CA ARG A 13 6.40 -5.39 22.31
C ARG A 13 6.12 -3.97 21.80
N ALA A 14 6.96 -3.00 22.18
CA ALA A 14 6.83 -1.62 21.74
C ALA A 14 6.94 -1.51 20.21
N LEU A 15 7.91 -2.20 19.61
CA LEU A 15 8.11 -2.25 18.17
C LEU A 15 6.86 -2.76 17.45
N LEU A 16 6.34 -3.93 17.83
CA LEU A 16 5.12 -4.50 17.25
C LEU A 16 3.90 -3.61 17.48
N ALA A 17 3.74 -3.10 18.71
CA ALA A 17 2.59 -2.28 19.06
C ALA A 17 2.53 -0.99 18.24
N LEU A 18 3.65 -0.27 18.12
CA LEU A 18 3.72 0.97 17.37
C LEU A 18 3.50 0.72 15.87
N THR A 19 4.10 -0.33 15.32
CA THR A 19 3.90 -0.70 13.91
C THR A 19 2.43 -1.03 13.64
N PHE A 20 1.78 -1.83 14.46
CA PHE A 20 0.37 -2.22 14.27
C PHE A 20 -0.59 -1.05 14.48
N ILE A 21 -0.35 -0.18 15.47
CA ILE A 21 -1.16 1.02 15.69
C ILE A 21 -1.05 1.94 14.48
N PHE A 22 0.17 2.22 14.01
CA PHE A 22 0.38 3.09 12.87
C PHE A 22 -0.24 2.51 11.59
N SER A 23 0.07 1.25 11.26
CA SER A 23 -0.46 0.56 10.09
C SER A 23 -1.99 0.49 10.08
N GLY A 24 -2.59 0.06 11.20
CA GLY A 24 -4.04 -0.01 11.32
C GLY A 24 -4.72 1.35 11.31
N PHE A 25 -4.11 2.39 11.89
CA PHE A 25 -4.64 3.75 11.87
C PHE A 25 -4.64 4.35 10.47
N VAL A 26 -3.52 4.27 9.75
CA VAL A 26 -3.42 4.80 8.38
C VAL A 26 -4.43 4.15 7.46
N LYS A 27 -4.60 2.83 7.53
CA LYS A 27 -5.63 2.12 6.74
C LYS A 27 -7.05 2.47 7.16
N ALA A 28 -7.29 2.75 8.44
CA ALA A 28 -8.61 3.12 8.93
C ALA A 28 -9.05 4.52 8.51
N ILE A 29 -8.11 5.45 8.32
CA ILE A 29 -8.40 6.80 7.82
C ILE A 29 -8.47 6.86 6.30
N ASP A 30 -8.02 5.83 5.58
CA ASP A 30 -8.25 5.64 4.14
C ASP A 30 -8.72 4.22 3.83
N PRO A 31 -10.00 3.91 4.11
CA PRO A 31 -10.55 2.59 3.85
C PRO A 31 -10.64 2.27 2.35
N LEU A 32 -10.83 3.29 1.49
CA LEU A 32 -10.93 3.12 0.04
C LEU A 32 -9.57 2.79 -0.57
N GLY A 33 -8.50 3.48 -0.20
CA GLY A 33 -7.14 3.13 -0.64
C GLY A 33 -6.77 1.71 -0.23
N SER A 34 -7.13 1.30 1.00
CA SER A 34 -6.94 -0.08 1.45
C SER A 34 -7.81 -1.09 0.69
N GLN A 35 -9.03 -0.72 0.26
CA GLN A 35 -9.89 -1.53 -0.61
C GLN A 35 -9.24 -1.73 -1.97
N TYR A 36 -8.72 -0.68 -2.61
CA TYR A 36 -8.04 -0.77 -3.91
C TYR A 36 -6.83 -1.71 -3.83
N LYS A 37 -6.06 -1.65 -2.74
CA LYS A 37 -4.96 -2.62 -2.54
C LYS A 37 -5.46 -4.06 -2.42
N ILE A 38 -6.58 -4.30 -1.74
CA ILE A 38 -7.21 -5.63 -1.69
C ILE A 38 -7.65 -6.07 -3.10
N ALA A 39 -8.21 -5.15 -3.92
CA ALA A 39 -8.59 -5.44 -5.30
C ALA A 39 -7.37 -5.85 -6.15
N GLU A 40 -6.24 -5.13 -6.07
CA GLU A 40 -4.99 -5.48 -6.74
C GLU A 40 -4.50 -6.89 -6.35
N TYR A 41 -4.57 -7.26 -5.05
CA TYR A 41 -4.25 -8.61 -4.60
C TYR A 41 -5.17 -9.67 -5.19
N LEU A 42 -6.49 -9.40 -5.22
CA LEU A 42 -7.47 -10.32 -5.79
C LEU A 42 -7.30 -10.48 -7.30
N GLU A 43 -6.92 -9.42 -7.99
CA GLU A 43 -6.61 -9.46 -9.41
C GLU A 43 -5.35 -10.28 -9.69
N ALA A 44 -4.28 -10.07 -8.91
CA ALA A 44 -3.03 -10.82 -9.01
C ALA A 44 -3.22 -12.35 -8.84
N VAL A 45 -4.22 -12.77 -8.05
CA VAL A 45 -4.59 -14.19 -7.87
C VAL A 45 -5.80 -14.61 -8.69
N GLN A 46 -6.29 -13.76 -9.62
CA GLN A 46 -7.44 -14.01 -10.51
C GLN A 46 -8.77 -14.30 -9.78
N LEU A 47 -8.95 -13.72 -8.60
CA LEU A 47 -10.16 -13.88 -7.79
C LEU A 47 -11.06 -12.63 -7.79
N SER A 48 -10.70 -11.56 -8.50
CA SER A 48 -11.44 -10.28 -8.52
C SER A 48 -12.90 -10.45 -8.95
N ALA A 49 -13.18 -11.33 -9.93
CA ALA A 49 -14.53 -11.58 -10.43
C ALA A 49 -15.49 -12.22 -9.38
N TYR A 50 -14.95 -12.83 -8.33
CA TYR A 50 -15.74 -13.54 -7.31
C TYR A 50 -15.98 -12.72 -6.05
N VAL A 51 -15.27 -11.60 -5.86
CA VAL A 51 -15.31 -10.79 -4.63
C VAL A 51 -15.85 -9.41 -4.94
N PRO A 52 -17.12 -9.11 -4.63
CA PRO A 52 -17.71 -7.78 -4.88
C PRO A 52 -17.00 -6.67 -4.11
N ASP A 53 -17.00 -5.44 -4.64
CA ASP A 53 -16.31 -4.27 -4.07
C ASP A 53 -16.72 -3.96 -2.62
N TRP A 54 -18.02 -4.10 -2.30
CA TRP A 54 -18.48 -3.89 -0.93
C TRP A 54 -17.87 -4.88 0.07
N THR A 55 -17.58 -6.11 -0.35
CA THR A 55 -16.91 -7.12 0.48
C THR A 55 -15.45 -6.74 0.72
N GLN A 56 -14.78 -6.23 -0.32
CA GLN A 56 -13.40 -5.75 -0.23
C GLN A 56 -13.30 -4.56 0.74
N LEU A 57 -14.28 -3.63 0.68
CA LEU A 57 -14.35 -2.50 1.61
C LEU A 57 -14.55 -2.97 3.07
N ILE A 58 -15.45 -3.90 3.31
CA ILE A 58 -15.65 -4.47 4.65
C ILE A 58 -14.36 -5.15 5.13
N LEU A 59 -13.69 -5.91 4.27
CA LEU A 59 -12.44 -6.59 4.60
C LEU A 59 -11.34 -5.58 4.96
N SER A 60 -11.24 -4.46 4.23
CA SER A 60 -10.32 -3.36 4.51
C SER A 60 -10.55 -2.79 5.93
N ILE A 61 -11.81 -2.48 6.28
CA ILE A 61 -12.18 -1.94 7.61
C ILE A 61 -11.88 -2.97 8.71
N VAL A 62 -12.24 -4.22 8.49
CA VAL A 62 -12.00 -5.31 9.47
C VAL A 62 -10.51 -5.53 9.69
N LEU A 63 -9.72 -5.55 8.63
CA LEU A 63 -8.27 -5.74 8.70
C LEU A 63 -7.60 -4.60 9.47
N SER A 64 -7.94 -3.35 9.16
CA SER A 64 -7.42 -2.18 9.87
C SER A 64 -7.82 -2.17 11.34
N ALA A 65 -9.07 -2.56 11.66
CA ALA A 65 -9.55 -2.67 13.03
C ALA A 65 -8.82 -3.77 13.82
N ILE A 66 -8.55 -4.92 13.21
CA ILE A 66 -7.76 -6.00 13.82
C ILE A 66 -6.34 -5.53 14.10
N GLU A 67 -5.65 -4.94 13.12
CA GLU A 67 -4.28 -4.44 13.29
C GLU A 67 -4.19 -3.42 14.42
N PHE A 68 -5.02 -2.37 14.36
CA PHE A 68 -5.02 -1.32 15.37
C PHE A 68 -5.31 -1.85 16.76
N THR A 69 -6.34 -2.71 16.90
CA THR A 69 -6.72 -3.31 18.17
C THR A 69 -5.61 -4.21 18.73
N LEU A 70 -4.97 -5.03 17.89
CA LEU A 70 -3.82 -5.83 18.31
C LEU A 70 -2.66 -4.94 18.78
N GLY A 71 -2.38 -3.86 18.06
CA GLY A 71 -1.38 -2.88 18.44
C GLY A 71 -1.63 -2.28 19.83
N VAL A 72 -2.86 -1.83 20.11
CA VAL A 72 -3.25 -1.29 21.42
C VAL A 72 -3.21 -2.38 22.50
N MET A 73 -3.68 -3.60 22.21
CA MET A 73 -3.61 -4.72 23.14
C MET A 73 -2.16 -5.06 23.52
N LEU A 74 -1.23 -5.02 22.57
CA LEU A 74 0.19 -5.20 22.84
C LEU A 74 0.75 -4.04 23.65
N LEU A 75 0.46 -2.79 23.27
CA LEU A 75 0.95 -1.60 23.96
C LEU A 75 0.58 -1.62 25.43
N LEU A 76 -0.69 -1.91 25.75
CA LEU A 76 -1.24 -1.90 27.09
C LEU A 76 -1.09 -3.24 27.84
N ALA A 77 -0.52 -4.26 27.18
CA ALA A 77 -0.39 -5.65 27.66
C ALA A 77 -1.74 -6.27 28.07
N ILE A 78 -2.82 -5.96 27.31
CA ILE A 78 -4.15 -6.53 27.46
C ILE A 78 -4.12 -8.00 27.01
N ARG A 79 -4.63 -8.91 27.85
CA ARG A 79 -4.66 -10.35 27.57
C ARG A 79 -3.35 -10.83 26.89
N ARG A 80 -2.20 -10.42 27.40
CA ARG A 80 -0.87 -10.54 26.79
C ARG A 80 -0.56 -11.88 26.11
N ARG A 81 -1.03 -13.02 26.67
CA ARG A 81 -0.84 -14.34 26.05
C ARG A 81 -1.63 -14.52 24.76
N PHE A 82 -2.88 -14.04 24.77
CA PHE A 82 -3.76 -14.07 23.60
C PHE A 82 -3.24 -13.10 22.53
N ALA A 83 -3.02 -11.83 22.88
CA ALA A 83 -2.52 -10.83 21.94
C ALA A 83 -1.20 -11.26 21.28
N SER A 84 -0.24 -11.80 22.05
CA SER A 84 1.03 -12.31 21.49
C SER A 84 0.82 -13.45 20.50
N LYS A 85 -0.08 -14.41 20.77
CA LYS A 85 -0.34 -15.53 19.87
C LYS A 85 -1.01 -15.07 18.58
N VAL A 86 -2.03 -14.20 18.68
CA VAL A 86 -2.72 -13.66 17.51
C VAL A 86 -1.77 -12.82 16.66
N SER A 87 -0.92 -12.00 17.29
CA SER A 87 0.10 -11.23 16.59
C SER A 87 1.12 -12.13 15.88
N LEU A 88 1.50 -13.27 16.47
CA LEU A 88 2.39 -14.22 15.82
C LEU A 88 1.73 -14.82 14.56
N ILE A 89 0.46 -15.26 14.67
CA ILE A 89 -0.27 -15.82 13.53
C ILE A 89 -0.38 -14.76 12.43
N PHE A 90 -0.79 -13.54 12.79
CA PHE A 90 -0.90 -12.41 11.86
C PHE A 90 0.42 -12.13 11.14
N MET A 91 1.52 -12.00 11.90
CA MET A 91 2.84 -11.76 11.31
C MET A 91 3.35 -12.92 10.45
N THR A 92 3.00 -14.17 10.78
CA THR A 92 3.34 -15.32 9.94
C THR A 92 2.63 -15.23 8.59
N CYS A 93 1.33 -14.93 8.58
CA CYS A 93 0.57 -14.72 7.34
C CYS A 93 1.13 -13.56 6.52
N MET A 94 1.38 -12.40 7.15
CA MET A 94 1.91 -11.22 6.46
C MET A 94 3.32 -11.44 5.93
N THR A 95 4.17 -12.19 6.64
CA THR A 95 5.52 -12.53 6.17
C THR A 95 5.45 -13.48 4.96
N ALA A 96 4.52 -14.45 4.95
CA ALA A 96 4.31 -15.33 3.81
C ALA A 96 3.83 -14.57 2.57
N VAL A 97 2.86 -13.66 2.74
CA VAL A 97 2.37 -12.80 1.65
C VAL A 97 3.49 -11.92 1.09
N THR A 98 4.27 -11.26 1.95
CA THR A 98 5.35 -10.39 1.49
C THR A 98 6.53 -11.16 0.88
N LEU A 99 6.76 -12.40 1.28
CA LEU A 99 7.70 -13.30 0.60
C LEU A 99 7.23 -13.61 -0.82
N TRP A 100 5.94 -13.94 -0.99
CA TRP A 100 5.34 -14.16 -2.31
C TRP A 100 5.47 -12.91 -3.19
N LEU A 101 5.14 -11.71 -2.67
CA LEU A 101 5.31 -10.45 -3.39
C LEU A 101 6.75 -10.18 -3.81
N THR A 102 7.72 -10.51 -2.95
CA THR A 102 9.14 -10.30 -3.25
C THR A 102 9.67 -11.24 -4.34
N ILE A 103 9.10 -12.45 -4.46
CA ILE A 103 9.53 -13.45 -5.44
C ILE A 103 8.83 -13.27 -6.78
N SER A 104 7.51 -12.98 -6.77
CA SER A 104 6.67 -12.97 -7.97
C SER A 104 6.43 -11.56 -8.52
N GLU A 105 6.67 -10.52 -7.73
CA GLU A 105 6.49 -9.09 -8.06
C GLU A 105 5.18 -8.74 -8.79
N PRO A 106 4.03 -9.34 -8.40
CA PRO A 106 2.76 -9.11 -9.09
C PRO A 106 2.20 -7.71 -8.85
N ILE A 107 2.63 -7.06 -7.77
CA ILE A 107 2.21 -5.72 -7.31
C ILE A 107 3.45 -4.95 -6.87
N GLN A 108 3.50 -3.64 -7.15
CA GLN A 108 4.68 -2.81 -6.90
C GLN A 108 4.99 -2.64 -5.40
N ASP A 109 3.96 -2.48 -4.56
CA ASP A 109 4.10 -2.35 -3.12
C ASP A 109 3.04 -3.16 -2.35
N CYS A 110 3.35 -3.53 -1.11
CA CYS A 110 2.46 -4.30 -0.24
C CYS A 110 1.27 -3.48 0.32
N GLY A 111 1.30 -2.14 0.28
CA GLY A 111 0.30 -1.28 0.92
C GLY A 111 0.22 -1.42 2.45
N CYS A 112 1.25 -1.96 3.12
CA CYS A 112 1.21 -2.21 4.57
C CYS A 112 0.98 -0.95 5.41
N PHE A 113 1.43 0.21 4.92
CA PHE A 113 1.26 1.52 5.56
C PHE A 113 0.40 2.48 4.72
N GLY A 114 -0.44 1.94 3.82
CA GLY A 114 -1.22 2.76 2.89
C GLY A 114 -0.31 3.75 2.14
N ASP A 115 -0.82 4.93 1.84
CA ASP A 115 -0.07 5.99 1.15
C ASP A 115 0.85 6.81 2.06
N ALA A 116 0.86 6.52 3.40
CA ALA A 116 1.72 7.26 4.33
C ALA A 116 3.21 6.94 4.15
N ILE A 117 3.55 5.70 3.84
CA ILE A 117 4.94 5.26 3.63
C ILE A 117 4.96 4.17 2.54
N HIS A 118 5.53 4.49 1.40
CA HIS A 118 5.78 3.54 0.33
C HIS A 118 7.08 2.76 0.60
N LEU A 119 6.95 1.45 0.71
CA LEU A 119 8.07 0.53 0.90
C LEU A 119 8.10 -0.48 -0.25
N THR A 120 9.28 -0.74 -0.79
CA THR A 120 9.44 -1.83 -1.76
C THR A 120 9.06 -3.17 -1.14
N ASN A 121 8.70 -4.15 -1.97
CA ASN A 121 8.37 -5.51 -1.52
C ASN A 121 9.47 -6.13 -0.66
N THR A 122 10.74 -5.96 -1.07
CA THR A 122 11.90 -6.45 -0.32
C THR A 122 12.05 -5.77 1.05
N GLN A 123 11.90 -4.44 1.12
CA GLN A 123 11.96 -3.69 2.39
C GLN A 123 10.84 -4.13 3.33
N THR A 124 9.64 -4.33 2.78
CA THR A 124 8.48 -4.80 3.55
C THR A 124 8.70 -6.22 4.08
N PHE A 125 9.27 -7.11 3.28
CA PHE A 125 9.61 -8.46 3.71
C PHE A 125 10.63 -8.46 4.86
N ILE A 126 11.72 -7.69 4.75
CA ILE A 126 12.74 -7.57 5.81
C ILE A 126 12.11 -7.02 7.10
N LYS A 127 11.29 -5.96 7.00
CA LYS A 127 10.53 -5.41 8.13
C LYS A 127 9.66 -6.48 8.78
N ASN A 128 8.90 -7.24 7.99
CA ASN A 128 8.01 -8.28 8.50
C ASN A 128 8.78 -9.44 9.15
N LEU A 129 9.95 -9.79 8.66
CA LEU A 129 10.82 -10.80 9.29
C LEU A 129 11.30 -10.35 10.69
N ILE A 130 11.69 -9.08 10.84
CA ILE A 130 12.05 -8.49 12.13
C ILE A 130 10.86 -8.51 13.10
N LEU A 131 9.66 -8.13 12.62
CA LEU A 131 8.44 -8.14 13.42
C LEU A 131 8.00 -9.56 13.79
N LEU A 132 8.19 -10.54 12.92
CA LEU A 132 7.95 -11.97 13.20
C LEU A 132 8.85 -12.48 14.33
N ILE A 133 10.15 -12.14 14.31
CA ILE A 133 11.08 -12.48 15.38
C ILE A 133 10.63 -11.82 16.70
N ALA A 134 10.22 -10.54 16.67
CA ALA A 134 9.67 -9.85 17.84
C ALA A 134 8.42 -10.55 18.37
N ALA A 135 7.51 -11.02 17.51
CA ALA A 135 6.31 -11.77 17.90
C ALA A 135 6.65 -13.11 18.56
N LEU A 136 7.65 -13.84 18.03
CA LEU A 136 8.16 -15.08 18.64
C LEU A 136 8.71 -14.85 20.05
N ILE A 137 9.45 -13.76 20.25
CA ILE A 137 9.96 -13.36 21.57
C ILE A 137 8.79 -13.14 22.56
N LEU A 138 7.71 -12.46 22.13
CA LEU A 138 6.55 -12.22 22.97
C LEU A 138 5.81 -13.51 23.35
N VAL A 139 5.65 -14.42 22.43
CA VAL A 139 5.00 -15.73 22.68
C VAL A 139 5.85 -16.59 23.61
N ARG A 140 7.19 -16.56 23.46
CA ARG A 140 8.12 -17.37 24.28
C ARG A 140 8.18 -16.89 25.73
N TRP A 141 8.07 -15.56 25.96
CA TRP A 141 8.23 -14.96 27.30
C TRP A 141 7.07 -14.00 27.68
N PRO A 142 5.81 -14.39 27.66
CA PRO A 142 4.66 -13.50 27.85
C PRO A 142 4.59 -12.94 29.30
N ARG A 143 5.24 -13.59 30.24
CA ARG A 143 5.24 -13.17 31.67
C ARG A 143 6.09 -11.92 31.91
N TYR A 144 7.06 -11.61 31.05
CA TYR A 144 7.96 -10.46 31.17
C TYR A 144 7.39 -9.16 30.60
N GLN A 145 6.20 -9.20 29.98
CA GLN A 145 5.51 -8.01 29.52
C GLN A 145 4.96 -7.20 30.70
N SER A 146 5.37 -5.95 30.82
CA SER A 146 4.88 -5.01 31.84
C SER A 146 3.42 -4.64 31.58
N ARG A 147 2.58 -4.64 32.62
CA ARG A 147 1.16 -4.25 32.52
C ARG A 147 1.01 -2.77 32.84
N PHE A 148 0.22 -2.06 32.03
CA PHE A 148 -0.13 -0.66 32.27
C PHE A 148 -1.55 -0.50 32.80
N ILE A 149 -2.44 -1.47 32.56
CA ILE A 149 -3.85 -1.42 32.97
C ILE A 149 -4.18 -2.60 33.89
N SER A 150 -5.05 -2.35 34.88
CA SER A 150 -5.59 -3.37 35.77
C SER A 150 -6.42 -4.39 34.99
N LYS A 151 -6.48 -5.61 35.49
CA LYS A 151 -7.26 -6.69 34.81
C LYS A 151 -8.74 -6.33 34.65
N THR A 152 -9.29 -5.60 35.59
CA THR A 152 -10.70 -5.20 35.62
C THR A 152 -11.03 -4.23 34.50
N ASN A 153 -10.14 -3.32 34.12
CA ASN A 153 -10.40 -2.25 33.16
C ASN A 153 -9.95 -2.60 31.73
N GLN A 154 -9.39 -3.80 31.49
CA GLN A 154 -8.91 -4.20 30.17
C GLN A 154 -10.03 -4.27 29.12
N TRP A 155 -11.26 -4.64 29.52
CA TRP A 155 -12.37 -4.71 28.62
C TRP A 155 -12.82 -3.33 28.11
N ILE A 156 -12.75 -2.30 28.97
CA ILE A 156 -13.07 -0.92 28.60
C ILE A 156 -12.11 -0.45 27.49
N ALA A 157 -10.80 -0.61 27.70
CA ALA A 157 -9.80 -0.23 26.70
C ALA A 157 -9.97 -1.00 25.40
N PHE A 158 -10.30 -2.30 25.47
CA PHE A 158 -10.51 -3.12 24.27
C PHE A 158 -11.72 -2.66 23.45
N TYR A 159 -12.89 -2.50 24.06
CA TYR A 159 -14.10 -2.07 23.33
C TYR A 159 -13.99 -0.62 22.87
N PHE A 160 -13.42 0.27 23.68
CA PHE A 160 -13.16 1.64 23.28
C PHE A 160 -12.28 1.71 22.03
N THR A 161 -11.24 0.88 21.96
CA THR A 161 -10.33 0.83 20.80
C THR A 161 -11.07 0.39 19.54
N ILE A 162 -11.92 -0.65 19.61
CA ILE A 162 -12.70 -1.11 18.46
C ILE A 162 -13.67 -0.03 18.00
N VAL A 163 -14.43 0.56 18.92
CA VAL A 163 -15.38 1.64 18.58
C VAL A 163 -14.66 2.83 17.98
N PHE A 164 -13.53 3.24 18.54
CA PHE A 164 -12.73 4.34 18.03
C PHE A 164 -12.28 4.10 16.58
N ILE A 165 -11.67 2.96 16.29
CA ILE A 165 -11.12 2.70 14.96
C ILE A 165 -12.22 2.50 13.91
N CYS A 166 -13.32 1.83 14.27
CA CYS A 166 -14.47 1.70 13.38
C CYS A 166 -15.14 3.05 13.09
N LEU A 167 -15.26 3.91 14.12
CA LEU A 167 -15.79 5.27 13.94
C LEU A 167 -14.87 6.11 13.05
N ALA A 168 -13.56 6.01 13.22
CA ALA A 168 -12.57 6.68 12.36
C ALA A 168 -12.74 6.25 10.89
N SER A 169 -12.90 4.94 10.62
CA SER A 169 -13.12 4.43 9.27
C SER A 169 -14.45 4.94 8.67
N VAL A 170 -15.52 4.91 9.44
CA VAL A 170 -16.84 5.39 8.99
C VAL A 170 -16.79 6.91 8.69
N LEU A 171 -16.18 7.69 9.57
CA LEU A 171 -16.03 9.14 9.35
C LEU A 171 -15.24 9.44 8.09
N SER A 172 -14.17 8.69 7.81
CA SER A 172 -13.35 8.86 6.61
C SER A 172 -14.05 8.42 5.31
N LEU A 173 -15.10 7.60 5.38
CA LEU A 173 -15.93 7.28 4.22
C LEU A 173 -16.94 8.39 3.87
N TYR A 174 -17.43 9.13 4.87
CA TYR A 174 -18.42 10.20 4.66
C TYR A 174 -17.79 11.58 4.53
N HIS A 175 -16.58 11.76 5.04
CA HIS A 175 -15.84 13.03 5.05
C HIS A 175 -14.41 12.79 4.57
N LEU A 176 -13.74 13.87 4.12
CA LEU A 176 -12.31 13.79 3.84
C LEU A 176 -11.55 13.44 5.12
N PRO A 177 -10.52 12.57 5.03
CA PRO A 177 -9.74 12.18 6.20
C PRO A 177 -9.03 13.39 6.83
N ILE A 178 -8.98 13.43 8.17
CA ILE A 178 -8.28 14.50 8.92
C ILE A 178 -6.77 14.48 8.58
N PHE A 179 -6.20 13.30 8.46
CA PHE A 179 -4.83 13.07 7.99
C PHE A 179 -4.90 12.43 6.62
N ASP A 180 -4.74 13.23 5.56
CA ASP A 180 -4.80 12.75 4.19
C ASP A 180 -3.38 12.58 3.65
N PHE A 181 -2.96 11.33 3.47
CA PHE A 181 -1.65 10.96 2.93
C PHE A 181 -1.67 10.72 1.41
N ARG A 182 -2.85 10.82 0.78
CA ARG A 182 -3.01 10.55 -0.64
C ARG A 182 -2.29 11.61 -1.48
N PRO A 183 -1.84 11.27 -2.69
CA PRO A 183 -1.16 12.20 -3.59
C PRO A 183 -1.97 13.47 -3.90
N TYR A 184 -3.30 13.34 -3.95
CA TYR A 184 -4.25 14.42 -4.27
C TYR A 184 -4.97 15.02 -3.04
N HIS A 185 -4.25 15.26 -1.95
CA HIS A 185 -4.83 15.85 -0.75
C HIS A 185 -5.04 17.37 -0.86
N ILE A 186 -5.88 17.93 0.01
CA ILE A 186 -6.14 19.39 0.04
C ILE A 186 -4.83 20.14 0.34
N GLY A 187 -4.51 21.11 -0.50
CA GLY A 187 -3.28 21.92 -0.39
C GLY A 187 -2.09 21.36 -1.16
N GLN A 188 -2.24 20.20 -1.79
CA GLN A 188 -1.20 19.61 -2.64
C GLN A 188 -0.98 20.45 -3.89
N ASN A 189 0.26 20.69 -4.23
CA ASN A 189 0.65 21.29 -5.51
C ASN A 189 0.85 20.17 -6.53
N ILE A 190 -0.11 20.02 -7.46
CA ILE A 190 -0.09 18.96 -8.48
C ILE A 190 1.19 19.01 -9.30
N LYS A 191 1.60 20.18 -9.80
CA LYS A 191 2.81 20.33 -10.58
C LYS A 191 4.06 19.86 -9.83
N LYS A 192 4.23 20.26 -8.55
CA LYS A 192 5.34 19.78 -7.73
C LYS A 192 5.26 18.28 -7.46
N GLY A 193 4.06 17.74 -7.34
CA GLY A 193 3.84 16.31 -7.15
C GLY A 193 4.22 15.48 -8.38
N MET A 194 4.20 16.09 -9.58
CA MET A 194 4.59 15.47 -10.86
C MET A 194 6.10 15.64 -11.16
N GLU A 195 6.81 16.52 -10.46
CA GLU A 195 8.23 16.81 -10.74
C GLU A 195 9.11 15.61 -10.40
N ILE A 196 9.98 15.25 -11.35
CA ILE A 196 11.06 14.29 -11.13
C ILE A 196 12.28 15.07 -10.62
N PRO A 197 12.81 14.78 -9.42
CA PRO A 197 13.99 15.46 -8.87
C PRO A 197 15.18 15.34 -9.80
N LYS A 198 15.97 16.41 -9.93
CA LYS A 198 17.20 16.40 -10.72
C LYS A 198 18.15 15.33 -10.20
N GLY A 199 18.54 14.39 -11.07
CA GLY A 199 19.41 13.27 -10.71
C GLY A 199 18.69 12.02 -10.20
N ALA A 200 17.37 12.01 -10.16
CA ALA A 200 16.61 10.79 -9.89
C ALA A 200 16.83 9.76 -11.01
N LYS A 201 16.96 8.50 -10.63
CA LYS A 201 17.09 7.38 -11.58
C LYS A 201 15.79 7.29 -12.39
N GLN A 202 15.89 7.31 -13.71
CA GLN A 202 14.73 7.12 -14.58
C GLN A 202 14.39 5.63 -14.70
N THR A 203 13.10 5.34 -14.83
CA THR A 203 12.65 3.98 -15.12
C THR A 203 13.12 3.57 -16.51
N THR A 204 13.80 2.43 -16.60
CA THR A 204 14.28 1.89 -17.86
C THR A 204 13.34 0.80 -18.34
N TYR A 205 12.82 0.97 -19.55
CA TYR A 205 11.91 0.03 -20.19
C TYR A 205 12.63 -0.75 -21.29
N LYS A 206 12.29 -2.01 -21.43
CA LYS A 206 12.56 -2.80 -22.62
C LYS A 206 11.29 -2.83 -23.46
N THR A 207 11.30 -2.06 -24.55
CA THR A 207 10.18 -2.04 -25.47
C THR A 207 10.36 -3.14 -26.51
N THR A 208 9.36 -4.02 -26.63
CA THR A 208 9.29 -5.08 -27.63
C THR A 208 8.12 -4.78 -28.53
N PHE A 209 8.38 -4.64 -29.82
CA PHE A 209 7.38 -4.39 -30.86
C PHE A 209 6.96 -5.71 -31.50
N ILE A 210 5.67 -5.96 -31.55
CA ILE A 210 5.10 -7.14 -32.18
C ILE A 210 4.65 -6.75 -33.59
N CYS A 211 5.32 -7.31 -34.59
CA CYS A 211 4.99 -7.06 -36.00
C CYS A 211 4.61 -8.33 -36.69
N GLU A 212 3.74 -8.22 -37.70
CA GLU A 212 3.25 -9.33 -38.52
C GLU A 212 3.65 -9.15 -39.99
N LYS A 213 4.11 -10.23 -40.61
CA LYS A 213 4.39 -10.33 -42.06
C LYS A 213 3.89 -11.66 -42.58
N ASN A 214 3.01 -11.64 -43.58
CA ASN A 214 2.45 -12.85 -44.21
C ASN A 214 1.85 -13.86 -43.19
N GLY A 215 1.17 -13.39 -42.16
CA GLY A 215 0.58 -14.23 -41.11
C GLY A 215 1.58 -14.76 -40.06
N VAL A 216 2.85 -14.38 -40.14
CA VAL A 216 3.87 -14.73 -39.14
C VAL A 216 4.14 -13.53 -38.24
N THR A 217 3.89 -13.71 -36.95
CA THR A 217 4.17 -12.69 -35.91
C THR A 217 5.61 -12.82 -35.40
N LYS A 218 6.33 -11.72 -35.31
CA LYS A 218 7.70 -11.67 -34.78
C LYS A 218 7.86 -10.49 -33.87
N GLU A 219 8.66 -10.70 -32.80
CA GLU A 219 9.03 -9.69 -31.83
C GLU A 219 10.32 -8.98 -32.23
N PHE A 220 10.32 -7.66 -32.13
CA PHE A 220 11.45 -6.80 -32.40
C PHE A 220 11.71 -5.89 -31.19
N THR A 221 12.96 -5.59 -30.93
CA THR A 221 13.39 -4.55 -29.97
C THR A 221 13.74 -3.27 -30.71
N GLU A 222 13.91 -2.15 -30.01
CA GLU A 222 14.35 -0.88 -30.62
C GLU A 222 15.62 -1.02 -31.49
N LYS A 223 16.53 -1.93 -31.10
CA LYS A 223 17.80 -2.14 -31.80
C LYS A 223 17.66 -2.92 -33.11
N ASN A 224 16.66 -3.75 -33.24
CA ASN A 224 16.48 -4.63 -34.42
C ASN A 224 15.14 -4.41 -35.12
N TYR A 225 14.46 -3.29 -34.81
CA TYR A 225 13.21 -2.94 -35.47
C TYR A 225 13.42 -2.72 -36.97
N PRO A 226 12.61 -3.32 -37.88
CA PRO A 226 12.82 -3.26 -39.31
C PRO A 226 12.33 -1.94 -39.91
N TYR A 227 12.96 -0.83 -39.59
CA TYR A 227 12.59 0.52 -40.08
C TYR A 227 12.57 0.62 -41.63
N ASN A 228 13.36 -0.19 -42.31
CA ASN A 228 13.52 -0.10 -43.75
C ASN A 228 12.70 -1.17 -44.50
N ASP A 229 11.91 -2.01 -43.82
CA ASP A 229 11.10 -3.07 -44.43
C ASP A 229 9.60 -2.82 -44.17
N SER A 230 8.96 -2.11 -45.07
CA SER A 230 7.53 -1.77 -45.02
C SER A 230 6.58 -2.98 -45.13
N THR A 231 7.10 -4.19 -45.32
CA THR A 231 6.30 -5.41 -45.35
C THR A 231 5.92 -5.93 -43.95
N TRP A 232 6.57 -5.43 -42.90
CA TRP A 232 6.20 -5.71 -41.54
C TRP A 232 5.14 -4.70 -41.05
N VAL A 233 3.99 -5.20 -40.65
CA VAL A 233 2.89 -4.40 -40.15
C VAL A 233 2.96 -4.44 -38.60
N PHE A 234 3.03 -3.27 -37.98
CA PHE A 234 2.95 -3.15 -36.52
C PHE A 234 1.59 -3.62 -35.99
N LYS A 235 1.57 -4.43 -34.96
CA LYS A 235 0.37 -4.96 -34.32
C LYS A 235 0.22 -4.48 -32.89
N ASP A 236 1.29 -4.58 -32.09
CA ASP A 236 1.25 -4.27 -30.66
C ASP A 236 2.64 -3.94 -30.12
N THR A 237 2.66 -3.34 -28.94
CA THR A 237 3.90 -3.04 -28.20
C THR A 237 3.79 -3.60 -26.80
N HIS A 238 4.78 -4.38 -26.38
CA HIS A 238 4.94 -4.85 -25.02
C HIS A 238 6.11 -4.13 -24.35
N GLN A 239 5.86 -3.50 -23.19
CA GLN A 239 6.90 -2.85 -22.40
C GLN A 239 7.12 -3.61 -21.11
N GLU A 240 8.35 -4.02 -20.88
CA GLU A 240 8.83 -4.65 -19.67
C GLU A 240 9.74 -3.67 -18.90
N VAL A 241 9.46 -3.44 -17.62
CA VAL A 241 10.30 -2.59 -16.78
C VAL A 241 11.57 -3.35 -16.44
N LEU A 242 12.74 -2.88 -16.93
CA LEU A 242 14.04 -3.47 -16.59
C LEU A 242 14.55 -2.99 -15.23
N GLU A 243 14.43 -1.71 -14.98
CA GLU A 243 14.83 -1.09 -13.73
C GLU A 243 13.83 0.00 -13.36
N GLN A 244 13.24 -0.12 -12.18
CA GLN A 244 12.31 0.88 -11.67
C GLN A 244 13.09 2.12 -11.20
N GLY A 245 12.77 3.27 -11.77
CA GLY A 245 13.31 4.57 -11.37
C GLY A 245 12.45 5.24 -10.29
N TYR A 246 12.70 6.52 -10.07
CA TYR A 246 11.86 7.36 -9.23
C TYR A 246 10.51 7.59 -9.92
N GLU A 247 9.44 7.25 -9.24
CA GLU A 247 8.07 7.54 -9.66
C GLU A 247 7.56 8.72 -8.82
N PRO A 248 7.16 9.83 -9.44
CA PRO A 248 6.64 10.97 -8.70
C PRO A 248 5.32 10.60 -8.01
N PRO A 249 4.99 11.21 -6.86
CA PRO A 249 3.74 10.94 -6.14
C PRO A 249 2.48 11.10 -6.98
N ILE A 250 2.52 12.02 -7.96
CA ILE A 250 1.47 12.22 -8.96
C ILE A 250 2.09 11.90 -10.32
N HIS A 251 1.78 10.74 -10.88
CA HIS A 251 2.32 10.27 -12.16
C HIS A 251 1.23 9.95 -13.19
N ASP A 252 -0.02 9.91 -12.75
CA ASP A 252 -1.20 9.52 -13.52
C ASP A 252 -2.10 10.71 -13.89
N PHE A 253 -1.71 11.95 -13.53
CA PHE A 253 -2.51 13.13 -13.81
C PHE A 253 -2.31 13.61 -15.26
N SER A 254 -3.38 13.58 -16.05
CA SER A 254 -3.42 14.16 -17.39
C SER A 254 -4.77 14.80 -17.67
N ILE A 255 -4.75 15.88 -18.45
CA ILE A 255 -5.95 16.58 -18.92
C ILE A 255 -5.91 16.56 -20.43
N THR A 256 -6.79 15.78 -21.04
CA THR A 256 -6.94 15.68 -22.51
C THR A 256 -8.21 16.35 -22.98
N ASP A 257 -8.16 17.04 -24.11
CA ASP A 257 -9.34 17.54 -24.78
C ASP A 257 -10.11 16.37 -25.42
N GLU A 258 -11.37 16.21 -25.05
CA GLU A 258 -12.20 15.09 -25.51
C GLU A 258 -12.41 15.10 -27.03
N LYS A 259 -12.38 16.28 -27.66
CA LYS A 259 -12.66 16.43 -29.10
C LYS A 259 -11.41 16.23 -29.97
N THR A 260 -10.27 16.77 -29.52
CA THR A 260 -9.03 16.77 -30.30
C THR A 260 -8.06 15.67 -29.86
N GLY A 261 -8.19 15.15 -28.63
CA GLY A 261 -7.24 14.20 -28.05
C GLY A 261 -5.92 14.84 -27.58
N ASP A 262 -5.83 16.19 -27.63
CA ASP A 262 -4.61 16.91 -27.26
C ASP A 262 -4.41 16.91 -25.74
N ASP A 263 -3.18 16.74 -25.28
CA ASP A 263 -2.82 16.89 -23.88
C ASP A 263 -2.68 18.36 -23.51
N LEU A 264 -3.57 18.84 -22.66
CA LEU A 264 -3.64 20.21 -22.17
C LEU A 264 -3.04 20.39 -20.77
N THR A 265 -2.46 19.34 -20.18
CA THR A 265 -1.97 19.30 -18.79
C THR A 265 -1.03 20.46 -18.50
N ASP A 266 0.04 20.59 -19.27
CA ASP A 266 1.05 21.63 -19.07
C ASP A 266 0.48 23.05 -19.32
N SER A 267 -0.38 23.21 -20.29
CA SER A 267 -0.96 24.50 -20.64
C SER A 267 -1.91 25.02 -19.55
N ILE A 268 -2.62 24.12 -18.88
CA ILE A 268 -3.54 24.43 -17.79
C ILE A 268 -2.78 24.65 -16.47
N LEU A 269 -1.82 23.77 -16.13
CA LEU A 269 -1.06 23.86 -14.89
C LEU A 269 -0.06 25.02 -14.85
N ASN A 270 0.39 25.53 -16.01
CA ASN A 270 1.31 26.65 -16.12
C ASN A 270 0.63 27.99 -16.38
N LYS A 271 -0.70 28.03 -16.47
CA LYS A 271 -1.44 29.25 -16.71
C LYS A 271 -1.36 30.17 -15.48
N ASP A 272 -1.09 31.47 -15.74
CA ASP A 272 -1.14 32.48 -14.69
C ASP A 272 -2.58 32.69 -14.18
N GLY A 273 -2.73 32.75 -12.86
CA GLY A 273 -4.01 32.97 -12.19
C GLY A 273 -4.58 31.70 -11.54
N TYR A 274 -5.91 31.69 -11.37
CA TYR A 274 -6.63 30.57 -10.76
C TYR A 274 -7.37 29.78 -11.84
N THR A 275 -7.22 28.45 -11.80
CA THR A 275 -8.01 27.53 -12.63
C THR A 275 -8.94 26.73 -11.71
N PHE A 276 -10.23 26.80 -11.97
CA PHE A 276 -11.23 25.98 -11.27
C PHE A 276 -11.48 24.72 -12.10
N MET A 277 -11.25 23.57 -11.50
CA MET A 277 -11.48 22.28 -12.12
C MET A 277 -12.62 21.58 -11.39
N LEU A 278 -13.66 21.19 -12.13
CA LEU A 278 -14.72 20.32 -11.63
C LEU A 278 -14.44 18.90 -12.09
N ILE A 279 -14.29 17.98 -11.14
CA ILE A 279 -14.08 16.57 -11.42
C ILE A 279 -15.38 15.83 -11.11
N SER A 280 -15.93 15.12 -12.11
CA SER A 280 -17.10 14.26 -11.96
C SER A 280 -16.78 12.86 -12.46
N PRO A 281 -17.13 11.81 -11.71
CA PRO A 281 -16.92 10.42 -12.16
C PRO A 281 -17.87 10.03 -13.31
N VAL A 282 -18.95 10.80 -13.52
CA VAL A 282 -19.94 10.61 -14.60
C VAL A 282 -20.38 11.98 -15.06
N LEU A 283 -20.30 12.24 -16.35
CA LEU A 283 -20.92 13.36 -17.03
C LEU A 283 -22.31 12.97 -17.54
#